data_9cd2b402fe12441af60fdfcdbafa8df8
#
_entry.id   9cd2b402fe12441af60fdfcdbafa8df8
#
_cell.length_a   1.000
_cell.length_b   1.000
_cell.length_c   1.000
_cell.angle_alpha   90.00
_cell.angle_beta   90.00
_cell.angle_gamma   90.00
#
_symmetry.space_group_name_H-M   'P 1'
#
loop_
_entity.id
_entity.type
_entity.pdbx_description
1 polymer ?
#
loop_
_entity_poly.entity_id
_entity_poly.type
_entity_poly.pdbx_seq_one_letter_code
_entity_poly.pdbx_strand_id
1 'polypeptide(L)'
;MSDLAQKFKDTVDYVQNADGDFEPSNELKLKMYALYKQATEGDVSGKKPGMMDFVGRAKYTAWEELKGMSADDAMQAYIDAIEELKS
;
A
#
# COMPACT_ATOMS: atom_id res chain seq x y z
N MET A 1 19.16 11.75 5.83
CA MET A 1 17.76 12.07 5.64
C MET A 1 17.29 11.61 4.32
N SER A 2 16.26 10.89 4.37
CA SER A 2 15.80 10.22 3.19
C SER A 2 14.72 11.02 2.48
N ASP A 3 14.96 11.35 1.21
CA ASP A 3 13.92 11.93 0.37
C ASP A 3 12.82 10.92 0.10
N LEU A 4 13.08 9.64 0.39
CA LEU A 4 12.13 8.57 0.17
C LEU A 4 10.84 8.76 0.97
N ALA A 5 10.96 9.11 2.24
CA ALA A 5 9.79 9.33 3.08
C ALA A 5 8.92 10.47 2.55
N GLN A 6 9.58 11.54 2.06
CA GLN A 6 8.85 12.68 1.50
C GLN A 6 8.18 12.29 0.19
N LYS A 7 8.88 11.56 -0.67
CA LYS A 7 8.30 11.09 -1.93
C LYS A 7 7.12 10.17 -1.68
N PHE A 8 7.24 9.30 -0.69
CA PHE A 8 6.17 8.39 -0.32
C PHE A 8 4.94 9.18 0.13
N LYS A 9 5.14 10.15 1.00
CA LYS A 9 4.05 10.99 1.49
C LYS A 9 3.38 11.74 0.34
N ASP A 10 4.18 12.31 -0.55
CA ASP A 10 3.67 13.03 -1.71
C ASP A 10 2.86 12.11 -2.61
N THR A 11 3.35 10.87 -2.79
CA THR A 11 2.66 9.89 -3.61
C THR A 11 1.33 9.48 -2.99
N VAL A 12 1.31 9.27 -1.67
CA VAL A 12 0.08 8.95 -0.95
C VAL A 12 -0.93 10.08 -1.11
N ASP A 13 -0.48 11.32 -0.95
CA ASP A 13 -1.33 12.50 -1.11
C ASP A 13 -1.91 12.56 -2.52
N TYR A 14 -1.08 12.28 -3.52
CA TYR A 14 -1.52 12.25 -4.91
C TYR A 14 -2.66 11.24 -5.10
N VAL A 15 -2.48 10.03 -4.55
CA VAL A 15 -3.47 8.97 -4.68
C VAL A 15 -4.78 9.35 -3.99
N GLN A 16 -4.69 9.91 -2.79
CA GLN A 16 -5.87 10.25 -2.01
C GLN A 16 -6.64 11.43 -2.59
N ASN A 17 -5.95 12.30 -3.30
CA ASN A 17 -6.56 13.49 -3.87
C ASN A 17 -6.81 13.38 -5.37
N ALA A 18 -6.45 12.26 -5.98
CA ALA A 18 -6.69 12.03 -7.39
C ALA A 18 -8.19 12.00 -7.65
N ASP A 19 -8.58 12.65 -8.71
CA ASP A 19 -9.99 12.91 -8.97
C ASP A 19 -10.36 12.37 -10.35
N GLY A 20 -10.93 11.19 -10.38
CA GLY A 20 -11.46 10.62 -11.60
C GLY A 20 -10.47 10.09 -12.62
N ASP A 21 -9.28 10.67 -12.67
CA ASP A 21 -8.27 10.25 -13.64
C ASP A 21 -7.43 9.07 -13.18
N PHE A 22 -7.61 8.68 -11.93
CA PHE A 22 -6.81 7.62 -11.34
C PHE A 22 -7.74 6.53 -10.82
N GLU A 23 -7.82 5.44 -11.56
CA GLU A 23 -8.67 4.31 -11.16
C GLU A 23 -7.90 3.01 -11.20
N PRO A 24 -7.19 2.70 -10.11
CA PRO A 24 -6.44 1.44 -10.06
C PRO A 24 -7.39 0.25 -10.00
N SER A 25 -6.92 -0.89 -10.50
CA SER A 25 -7.69 -2.13 -10.39
C SER A 25 -7.83 -2.51 -8.91
N ASN A 26 -8.75 -3.43 -8.62
CA ASN A 26 -8.93 -3.90 -7.25
C ASN A 26 -7.64 -4.57 -6.73
N GLU A 27 -6.95 -5.30 -7.60
CA GLU A 27 -5.69 -5.94 -7.23
C GLU A 27 -4.64 -4.89 -6.85
N LEU A 28 -4.55 -3.82 -7.63
CA LEU A 28 -3.61 -2.75 -7.34
C LEU A 28 -3.97 -2.03 -6.06
N LYS A 29 -5.27 -1.83 -5.82
CA LYS A 29 -5.72 -1.19 -4.57
C LYS A 29 -5.28 -2.01 -3.35
N LEU A 30 -5.41 -3.33 -3.43
CA LEU A 30 -4.98 -4.21 -2.34
C LEU A 30 -3.47 -4.14 -2.15
N LYS A 31 -2.72 -4.14 -3.26
CA LYS A 31 -1.27 -4.05 -3.20
C LYS A 31 -0.84 -2.72 -2.57
N MET A 32 -1.47 -1.63 -2.98
CA MET A 32 -1.15 -0.31 -2.43
C MET A 32 -1.46 -0.23 -0.95
N TYR A 33 -2.61 -0.78 -0.54
CA TYR A 33 -2.97 -0.81 0.87
C TYR A 33 -1.91 -1.57 1.68
N ALA A 34 -1.52 -2.74 1.17
CA ALA A 34 -0.53 -3.58 1.87
C ALA A 34 0.81 -2.87 2.00
N LEU A 35 1.26 -2.25 0.90
CA LEU A 35 2.53 -1.52 0.91
C LEU A 35 2.48 -0.33 1.88
N TYR A 36 1.36 0.37 1.90
CA TYR A 36 1.17 1.49 2.81
C TYR A 36 1.25 1.01 4.27
N LYS A 37 0.56 -0.08 4.59
CA LYS A 37 0.59 -0.62 5.94
C LYS A 37 1.99 -1.10 6.32
N GLN A 38 2.66 -1.79 5.41
CA GLN A 38 4.02 -2.26 5.67
C GLN A 38 4.98 -1.10 5.88
N ALA A 39 4.81 -0.03 5.10
CA ALA A 39 5.67 1.15 5.21
C ALA A 39 5.44 1.93 6.50
N THR A 40 4.21 1.96 7.00
CA THR A 40 3.86 2.80 8.14
C THR A 40 3.79 2.03 9.46
N GLU A 41 3.34 0.77 9.42
CA GLU A 41 3.15 -0.02 10.64
C GLU A 41 4.07 -1.23 10.74
N GLY A 42 4.77 -1.58 9.67
CA GLY A 42 5.64 -2.74 9.67
C GLY A 42 4.88 -4.02 9.39
N ASP A 43 5.38 -5.12 9.93
CA ASP A 43 4.78 -6.43 9.70
C ASP A 43 3.35 -6.49 10.21
N VAL A 44 2.56 -7.31 9.53
CA VAL A 44 1.15 -7.47 9.88
C VAL A 44 0.98 -7.86 11.34
N SER A 45 -0.01 -7.25 11.98
CA SER A 45 -0.32 -7.52 13.38
C SER A 45 -1.83 -7.53 13.56
N GLY A 46 -2.26 -8.05 14.70
CA GLY A 46 -3.68 -8.14 15.00
C GLY A 46 -4.29 -9.40 14.45
N LYS A 47 -5.58 -9.54 14.64
CA LYS A 47 -6.30 -10.74 14.21
C LYS A 47 -6.75 -10.62 12.78
N LYS A 48 -6.67 -11.73 12.07
CA LYS A 48 -7.23 -11.82 10.74
C LYS A 48 -8.75 -11.64 10.83
N PRO A 49 -9.34 -10.81 9.97
CA PRO A 49 -10.80 -10.62 9.99
C PRO A 49 -11.56 -11.93 9.77
N GLY A 50 -12.80 -11.94 10.22
CA GLY A 50 -13.64 -13.14 10.12
C GLY A 50 -13.93 -13.55 8.70
N MET A 51 -14.40 -14.79 8.53
CA MET A 51 -14.63 -15.35 7.21
C MET A 51 -15.66 -14.60 6.38
N MET A 52 -16.56 -13.90 7.03
CA MET A 52 -17.61 -13.14 6.32
C MET A 52 -17.12 -11.76 5.85
N ASP A 53 -15.99 -11.31 6.35
CA ASP A 53 -15.42 -10.02 5.97
C ASP A 53 -14.40 -10.23 4.84
N PHE A 54 -14.91 -10.43 3.63
CA PHE A 54 -14.05 -10.74 2.49
C PHE A 54 -13.06 -9.65 2.17
N VAL A 55 -13.51 -8.39 2.21
CA VAL A 55 -12.63 -7.27 1.90
C VAL A 55 -11.54 -7.13 2.96
N GLY A 56 -11.91 -7.22 4.24
CA GLY A 56 -10.96 -7.13 5.33
C GLY A 56 -9.93 -8.25 5.28
N ARG A 57 -10.38 -9.46 4.98
CA ARG A 57 -9.46 -10.60 4.86
C ARG A 57 -8.50 -10.43 3.69
N ALA A 58 -8.99 -9.92 2.56
CA ALA A 58 -8.14 -9.69 1.39
C ALA A 58 -7.04 -8.67 1.72
N LYS A 59 -7.42 -7.60 2.40
CA LYS A 59 -6.46 -6.58 2.84
C LYS A 59 -5.43 -7.15 3.80
N TYR A 60 -5.89 -7.91 4.77
CA TYR A 60 -5.01 -8.53 5.76
C TYR A 60 -4.02 -9.48 5.08
N THR A 61 -4.52 -10.33 4.18
CA THR A 61 -3.69 -11.30 3.48
C THR A 61 -2.64 -10.60 2.62
N ALA A 62 -3.03 -9.53 1.92
CA ALA A 62 -2.09 -8.78 1.10
C ALA A 62 -0.95 -8.20 1.95
N TRP A 63 -1.29 -7.65 3.12
CA TRP A 63 -0.30 -7.12 4.05
C TRP A 63 0.57 -8.25 4.61
N GLU A 64 -0.05 -9.37 4.97
CA GLU A 64 0.65 -10.54 5.51
C GLU A 64 1.72 -11.05 4.55
N GLU A 65 1.43 -10.99 3.25
CA GLU A 65 2.39 -11.45 2.24
C GLU A 65 3.64 -10.58 2.17
N LEU A 66 3.59 -9.38 2.73
CA LEU A 66 4.74 -8.48 2.74
C LEU A 66 5.56 -8.59 4.02
N LYS A 67 5.23 -9.54 4.88
CA LYS A 67 5.95 -9.72 6.14
C LYS A 67 7.45 -9.83 5.88
N GLY A 68 8.24 -9.07 6.63
CA GLY A 68 9.68 -9.04 6.47
C GLY A 68 10.21 -7.94 5.58
N MET A 69 9.33 -7.30 4.81
CA MET A 69 9.75 -6.20 3.94
C MET A 69 10.06 -4.96 4.80
N SER A 70 11.16 -4.28 4.50
CA SER A 70 11.50 -3.06 5.24
C SER A 70 10.55 -1.94 4.87
N ALA A 71 10.45 -0.94 5.77
CA ALA A 71 9.63 0.24 5.50
C ALA A 71 10.10 0.95 4.23
N ASP A 72 11.42 1.08 4.07
CA ASP A 72 11.99 1.74 2.89
C ASP A 72 11.62 1.01 1.60
N ASP A 73 11.74 -0.32 1.60
CA ASP A 73 11.38 -1.10 0.42
C ASP A 73 9.88 -0.98 0.10
N ALA A 74 9.05 -0.96 1.14
CA ALA A 74 7.62 -0.81 0.97
C ALA A 74 7.27 0.57 0.39
N MET A 75 7.93 1.61 0.88
CA MET A 75 7.74 2.97 0.37
C MET A 75 8.12 3.06 -1.10
N GLN A 76 9.27 2.49 -1.44
CA GLN A 76 9.75 2.53 -2.81
C GLN A 76 8.81 1.75 -3.74
N ALA A 77 8.36 0.59 -3.30
CA ALA A 77 7.43 -0.22 -4.09
C ALA A 77 6.10 0.51 -4.33
N TYR A 78 5.62 1.23 -3.31
CA TYR A 78 4.40 2.02 -3.43
C TYR A 78 4.58 3.12 -4.49
N ILE A 79 5.69 3.85 -4.38
CA ILE A 79 6.00 4.92 -5.33
C ILE A 79 6.11 4.36 -6.75
N ASP A 80 6.83 3.24 -6.91
CA ASP A 80 7.03 2.62 -8.22
C ASP A 80 5.69 2.19 -8.84
N ALA A 81 4.79 1.63 -8.03
CA ALA A 81 3.50 1.18 -8.52
C ALA A 81 2.68 2.35 -9.08
N ILE A 82 2.73 3.50 -8.40
CA ILE A 82 2.00 4.69 -8.85
C ILE A 82 2.67 5.31 -10.07
N GLU A 83 4.00 5.32 -10.10
CA GLU A 83 4.73 5.86 -11.26
C GLU A 83 4.41 5.07 -12.53
N GLU A 84 4.33 3.75 -12.42
CA GLU A 84 3.94 2.91 -13.55
C GLU A 84 2.54 3.25 -14.04
N LEU A 85 1.64 3.51 -13.12
CA LEU A 85 0.26 3.79 -13.46
C LEU A 85 0.13 5.15 -14.17
N LYS A 86 1.01 6.09 -13.83
CA LYS A 86 0.99 7.44 -14.40
C LYS A 86 1.63 7.50 -15.79
N SER A 87 2.47 6.56 -16.11
CA SER A 87 3.23 6.61 -17.37
C SER A 87 2.45 6.05 -18.55
#